data_6f2482ddf09be4738a7540fedf9be8ca
#
_entry.id   6f2482ddf09be4738a7540fedf9be8ca
#
_cell.length_a   1.000
_cell.length_b   1.000
_cell.length_c   1.000
_cell.angle_alpha   90.00
_cell.angle_beta   90.00
_cell.angle_gamma   90.00
#
_symmetry.space_group_name_H-M   'P 1'
#
loop_
_entity.id
_entity.type
_entity.pdbx_description
1 polymer ?
#
loop_
_entity_poly.entity_id
_entity_poly.type
_entity_poly.pdbx_seq_one_letter_code
_entity_poly.pdbx_strand_id
1 'polypeptide(L)'
;MIDIATKLFQQKGYKSVGLNEILKACTISKGALYHHFPNGKEELLIACLQSLNEAITTDIESIFHQHETTQEATTAIIEKLITNLETDGTLSGYTFSSIVSEMASLSESVRTACGSLYEKIQEIYRNKLVADGFSNESASSVSLLMLASIEGAMMLCLTQKSTDPLKTIAILLPNVLKSY
;
A
#
# COMPACT_ATOMS: atom_id res chain seq x y z
N MET A 1 17.89 -3.76 8.64
CA MET A 1 17.06 -3.30 9.80
C MET A 1 15.65 -2.98 9.36
N ILE A 2 15.46 -2.09 8.39
CA ILE A 2 14.13 -1.71 7.87
C ILE A 2 13.31 -2.94 7.47
N ASP A 3 13.82 -3.84 6.62
CA ASP A 3 13.08 -5.01 6.15
C ASP A 3 12.62 -5.94 7.28
N ILE A 4 13.47 -6.14 8.31
CA ILE A 4 13.13 -6.98 9.46
C ILE A 4 12.06 -6.30 10.32
N ALA A 5 12.22 -5.00 10.57
CA ALA A 5 11.25 -4.23 11.34
C ALA A 5 9.89 -4.16 10.61
N THR A 6 9.91 -3.96 9.28
CA THR A 6 8.71 -4.00 8.45
C THR A 6 7.95 -5.32 8.60
N LYS A 7 8.64 -6.46 8.48
CA LYS A 7 8.02 -7.78 8.69
C LYS A 7 7.43 -7.95 10.09
N LEU A 8 8.13 -7.48 11.13
CA LEU A 8 7.61 -7.53 12.50
C LEU A 8 6.33 -6.70 12.65
N PHE A 9 6.34 -5.46 12.14
CA PHE A 9 5.15 -4.59 12.19
C PHE A 9 3.99 -5.16 11.38
N GLN A 10 4.25 -5.78 10.24
CA GLN A 10 3.24 -6.46 9.43
C GLN A 10 2.59 -7.64 10.15
N GLN A 11 3.40 -8.45 10.81
CA GLN A 11 2.92 -9.68 11.45
C GLN A 11 2.20 -9.46 12.79
N LYS A 12 2.63 -8.44 13.56
CA LYS A 12 2.21 -8.28 14.95
C LYS A 12 1.51 -6.96 15.25
N GLY A 13 1.49 -6.03 14.29
CA GLY A 13 1.06 -4.65 14.51
C GLY A 13 2.11 -3.81 15.24
N TYR A 14 2.07 -2.49 15.00
CA TYR A 14 3.05 -1.55 15.58
C TYR A 14 3.07 -1.56 17.10
N LYS A 15 1.89 -1.48 17.75
CA LYS A 15 1.80 -1.40 19.22
C LYS A 15 2.37 -2.62 19.92
N SER A 16 2.17 -3.80 19.33
CA SER A 16 2.58 -5.08 19.93
C SER A 16 4.07 -5.34 19.83
N VAL A 17 4.77 -4.72 18.86
CA VAL A 17 6.22 -4.93 18.67
C VAL A 17 7.01 -4.04 19.61
N GLY A 18 7.72 -4.64 20.57
CA GLY A 18 8.60 -3.94 21.50
C GLY A 18 9.97 -3.59 20.88
N LEU A 19 10.61 -2.51 21.39
CA LEU A 19 11.94 -2.13 20.91
C LEU A 19 12.98 -3.24 21.07
N ASN A 20 12.95 -3.95 22.23
CA ASN A 20 13.87 -5.05 22.50
C ASN A 20 13.70 -6.22 21.52
N GLU A 21 12.48 -6.45 21.03
CA GLU A 21 12.21 -7.46 20.02
C GLU A 21 12.85 -7.09 18.68
N ILE A 22 12.74 -5.81 18.28
CA ILE A 22 13.39 -5.27 17.08
C ILE A 22 14.92 -5.42 17.19
N LEU A 23 15.52 -5.01 18.32
CA LEU A 23 16.96 -5.12 18.56
C LEU A 23 17.45 -6.55 18.43
N LYS A 24 16.71 -7.49 19.02
CA LYS A 24 17.03 -8.94 18.97
C LYS A 24 16.89 -9.48 17.54
N ALA A 25 15.80 -9.17 16.85
CA ALA A 25 15.56 -9.67 15.51
C ALA A 25 16.56 -9.11 14.49
N CYS A 26 16.95 -7.84 14.65
CA CYS A 26 17.95 -7.20 13.80
C CYS A 26 19.40 -7.50 14.21
N THR A 27 19.63 -8.13 15.33
CA THR A 27 20.97 -8.39 15.89
C THR A 27 21.80 -7.12 16.05
N ILE A 28 21.17 -6.05 16.59
CA ILE A 28 21.81 -4.75 16.80
C ILE A 28 21.70 -4.28 18.26
N SER A 29 22.61 -3.39 18.66
CA SER A 29 22.55 -2.75 19.96
C SER A 29 21.53 -1.60 19.99
N LYS A 30 21.07 -1.25 21.19
CA LYS A 30 20.21 -0.07 21.41
C LYS A 30 20.89 1.22 20.92
N GLY A 31 22.20 1.37 21.15
CA GLY A 31 22.98 2.50 20.66
C GLY A 31 23.00 2.61 19.13
N ALA A 32 23.16 1.47 18.43
CA ALA A 32 23.12 1.46 16.97
C ALA A 32 21.74 1.86 16.43
N LEU A 33 20.65 1.44 17.07
CA LEU A 33 19.31 1.86 16.64
C LEU A 33 19.14 3.38 16.79
N TYR A 34 19.45 3.95 17.97
CA TYR A 34 19.30 5.38 18.22
C TYR A 34 20.28 6.26 17.44
N HIS A 35 21.38 5.68 16.95
CA HIS A 35 22.30 6.36 16.03
C HIS A 35 21.63 6.59 14.66
N HIS A 36 20.86 5.61 14.15
CA HIS A 36 20.18 5.71 12.86
C HIS A 36 18.78 6.32 12.96
N PHE A 37 18.10 6.11 14.09
CA PHE A 37 16.75 6.56 14.36
C PHE A 37 16.68 7.22 15.74
N PRO A 38 17.11 8.50 15.85
CA PRO A 38 17.15 9.23 17.12
C PRO A 38 15.82 9.25 17.88
N ASN A 39 14.69 9.32 17.16
CA ASN A 39 13.35 9.26 17.73
C ASN A 39 12.86 7.81 17.96
N GLY A 40 13.74 6.82 17.80
CA GLY A 40 13.49 5.43 18.13
C GLY A 40 12.51 4.71 17.21
N LYS A 41 11.57 3.99 17.82
CA LYS A 41 10.67 3.08 17.11
C LYS A 41 9.74 3.77 16.12
N GLU A 42 9.30 5.01 16.41
CA GLU A 42 8.41 5.76 15.50
C GLU A 42 9.15 6.19 14.23
N GLU A 43 10.38 6.71 14.36
CA GLU A 43 11.19 7.07 13.20
C GLU A 43 11.56 5.84 12.35
N LEU A 44 11.85 4.72 12.99
CA LEU A 44 12.02 3.44 12.30
C LEU A 44 10.75 3.02 11.55
N LEU A 45 9.56 3.19 12.15
CA LEU A 45 8.29 2.92 11.47
C LEU A 45 8.14 3.80 10.22
N ILE A 46 8.40 5.10 10.34
CA ILE A 46 8.32 6.02 9.19
C ILE A 46 9.26 5.59 8.08
N ALA A 47 10.49 5.19 8.41
CA ALA A 47 11.43 4.65 7.41
C ALA A 47 10.93 3.35 6.78
N CYS A 48 10.29 2.46 7.54
CA CYS A 48 9.64 1.26 7.01
C CYS A 48 8.50 1.60 6.04
N LEU A 49 7.67 2.59 6.40
CA LEU A 49 6.57 3.06 5.54
C LEU A 49 7.08 3.70 4.25
N GLN A 50 8.16 4.47 4.32
CA GLN A 50 8.79 5.06 3.14
C GLN A 50 9.35 3.98 2.19
N SER A 51 10.04 2.98 2.73
CA SER A 51 10.56 1.86 1.95
C SER A 51 9.44 1.05 1.29
N LEU A 52 8.34 0.79 2.02
CA LEU A 52 7.14 0.14 1.45
C LEU A 52 6.50 1.01 0.37
N ASN A 53 6.42 2.32 0.59
CA ASN A 53 5.88 3.26 -0.39
C ASN A 53 6.65 3.18 -1.71
N GLU A 54 7.98 3.26 -1.65
CA GLU A 54 8.84 3.14 -2.84
C GLU A 54 8.64 1.80 -3.56
N ALA A 55 8.59 0.70 -2.82
CA ALA A 55 8.39 -0.63 -3.40
C ALA A 55 7.02 -0.75 -4.09
N ILE A 56 5.94 -0.30 -3.43
CA ILE A 56 4.58 -0.39 -3.96
C ILE A 56 4.41 0.53 -5.19
N THR A 57 4.86 1.77 -5.12
CA THR A 57 4.71 2.72 -6.23
C THR A 57 5.54 2.31 -7.44
N THR A 58 6.77 1.85 -7.25
CA THR A 58 7.62 1.32 -8.33
C THR A 58 6.97 0.11 -9.00
N ASP A 59 6.35 -0.76 -8.23
CA ASP A 59 5.66 -1.94 -8.75
C ASP A 59 4.42 -1.55 -9.58
N ILE A 60 3.61 -0.64 -9.07
CA ILE A 60 2.45 -0.10 -9.79
C ILE A 60 2.89 0.61 -11.08
N GLU A 61 3.89 1.48 -11.02
CA GLU A 61 4.45 2.16 -12.21
C GLU A 61 4.94 1.15 -13.25
N SER A 62 5.65 0.11 -12.82
CA SER A 62 6.12 -0.96 -13.72
C SER A 62 4.96 -1.65 -14.44
N ILE A 63 3.87 -1.97 -13.74
CA ILE A 63 2.69 -2.58 -14.35
C ILE A 63 2.05 -1.61 -15.35
N PHE A 64 1.91 -0.33 -15.01
CA PHE A 64 1.35 0.66 -15.93
C PHE A 64 2.21 0.87 -17.17
N HIS A 65 3.53 0.75 -17.07
CA HIS A 65 4.42 0.81 -18.24
C HIS A 65 4.34 -0.41 -19.16
N GLN A 66 3.95 -1.57 -18.62
CA GLN A 66 3.84 -2.82 -19.39
C GLN A 66 2.51 -2.96 -20.14
N HIS A 67 1.52 -2.10 -19.86
CA HIS A 67 0.19 -2.18 -20.43
C HIS A 67 -0.17 -0.89 -21.18
N GLU A 68 -0.87 -1.04 -22.30
CA GLU A 68 -1.24 0.10 -23.16
C GLU A 68 -2.28 0.98 -22.51
N THR A 69 -3.28 0.39 -21.85
CA THR A 69 -4.42 1.09 -21.27
C THR A 69 -4.46 1.01 -19.74
N THR A 70 -5.08 2.02 -19.10
CA THR A 70 -5.39 1.99 -17.65
C THR A 70 -6.22 0.77 -17.28
N GLN A 71 -7.13 0.34 -18.16
CA GLN A 71 -7.98 -0.82 -17.92
C GLN A 71 -7.15 -2.11 -17.79
N GLU A 72 -6.24 -2.37 -18.72
CA GLU A 72 -5.36 -3.55 -18.69
C GLU A 72 -4.44 -3.53 -17.47
N ALA A 73 -3.80 -2.40 -17.20
CA ALA A 73 -2.94 -2.22 -16.05
C ALA A 73 -3.70 -2.44 -14.73
N THR A 74 -4.91 -1.90 -14.62
CA THR A 74 -5.77 -2.08 -13.42
C THR A 74 -6.13 -3.55 -13.21
N THR A 75 -6.49 -4.25 -14.28
CA THR A 75 -6.76 -5.69 -14.22
C THR A 75 -5.53 -6.46 -13.74
N ALA A 76 -4.36 -6.19 -14.30
CA ALA A 76 -3.11 -6.84 -13.92
C ALA A 76 -2.72 -6.56 -12.44
N ILE A 77 -2.92 -5.34 -11.94
CA ILE A 77 -2.71 -5.00 -10.53
C ILE A 77 -3.62 -5.86 -9.64
N ILE A 78 -4.91 -5.93 -9.96
CA ILE A 78 -5.88 -6.67 -9.14
C ILE A 78 -5.59 -8.18 -9.18
N GLU A 79 -5.26 -8.74 -10.35
CA GLU A 79 -4.86 -10.15 -10.49
C GLU A 79 -3.61 -10.48 -9.69
N LYS A 80 -2.63 -9.59 -9.66
CA LYS A 80 -1.44 -9.72 -8.82
C LYS A 80 -1.78 -9.73 -7.33
N LEU A 81 -2.69 -8.85 -6.89
CA LEU A 81 -3.16 -8.81 -5.51
C LEU A 81 -3.89 -10.10 -5.12
N ILE A 82 -4.74 -10.64 -6.02
CA ILE A 82 -5.42 -11.92 -5.82
C ILE A 82 -4.39 -13.05 -5.67
N THR A 83 -3.42 -13.12 -6.58
CA THR A 83 -2.37 -14.14 -6.57
C THR A 83 -1.56 -14.09 -5.26
N ASN A 84 -1.14 -12.91 -4.83
CA ASN A 84 -0.41 -12.74 -3.58
C ASN A 84 -1.22 -13.19 -2.37
N LEU A 85 -2.52 -12.89 -2.35
CA LEU A 85 -3.39 -13.31 -1.25
C LEU A 85 -3.60 -14.83 -1.24
N GLU A 86 -3.73 -15.46 -2.40
CA GLU A 86 -3.92 -16.91 -2.53
C GLU A 86 -2.64 -17.70 -2.22
N THR A 87 -1.46 -17.16 -2.55
CA THR A 87 -0.16 -17.84 -2.34
C THR A 87 0.43 -17.59 -0.95
N ASP A 88 0.46 -16.34 -0.52
CA ASP A 88 1.20 -15.92 0.68
C ASP A 88 0.28 -15.61 1.87
N GLY A 89 -1.03 -15.56 1.63
CA GLY A 89 -2.04 -15.17 2.63
C GLY A 89 -1.90 -13.72 3.10
N THR A 90 -1.10 -12.90 2.38
CA THR A 90 -0.79 -11.52 2.74
C THR A 90 -1.03 -10.56 1.57
N LEU A 91 -1.41 -9.34 1.91
CA LEU A 91 -1.47 -8.23 0.97
C LEU A 91 -0.47 -7.16 1.43
N SER A 92 0.51 -6.83 0.60
CA SER A 92 1.52 -5.82 0.95
C SER A 92 0.90 -4.45 1.28
N GLY A 93 -0.19 -4.09 0.60
CA GLY A 93 -0.96 -2.87 0.88
C GLY A 93 -1.73 -2.89 2.19
N TYR A 94 -2.12 -4.07 2.70
CA TYR A 94 -2.85 -4.20 3.97
C TYR A 94 -2.10 -3.62 5.16
N THR A 95 -0.78 -3.71 5.16
CA THR A 95 0.04 -3.15 6.22
C THR A 95 -0.16 -1.65 6.37
N PHE A 96 -0.32 -0.91 5.28
CA PHE A 96 -0.58 0.52 5.33
C PHE A 96 -1.93 0.82 5.96
N SER A 97 -2.99 0.17 5.50
CA SER A 97 -4.35 0.38 6.04
C SER A 97 -4.44 0.04 7.52
N SER A 98 -3.78 -1.03 7.96
CA SER A 98 -3.74 -1.39 9.38
C SER A 98 -2.94 -0.41 10.22
N ILE A 99 -1.79 0.06 9.73
CA ILE A 99 -0.97 1.07 10.40
C ILE A 99 -1.71 2.42 10.44
N VAL A 100 -2.35 2.83 9.34
CA VAL A 100 -3.18 4.05 9.32
C VAL A 100 -4.28 3.96 10.37
N SER A 101 -5.00 2.85 10.43
CA SER A 101 -6.07 2.63 11.41
C SER A 101 -5.56 2.66 12.85
N GLU A 102 -4.37 2.12 13.11
CA GLU A 102 -3.78 2.04 14.43
C GLU A 102 -3.12 3.34 14.89
N MET A 103 -2.48 4.08 13.98
CA MET A 103 -1.55 5.16 14.30
C MET A 103 -2.00 6.56 13.84
N ALA A 104 -2.87 6.66 12.85
CA ALA A 104 -3.28 7.97 12.30
C ALA A 104 -3.86 8.93 13.33
N SER A 105 -4.47 8.40 14.41
CA SER A 105 -4.99 9.17 15.52
C SER A 105 -3.95 9.54 16.59
N LEU A 106 -2.74 8.96 16.53
CA LEU A 106 -1.70 9.09 17.57
C LEU A 106 -0.48 9.88 17.11
N SER A 107 -0.16 9.86 15.82
CA SER A 107 1.04 10.49 15.28
C SER A 107 0.76 11.17 13.94
N GLU A 108 0.94 12.47 13.90
CA GLU A 108 0.82 13.28 12.68
C GLU A 108 1.89 12.88 11.65
N SER A 109 3.11 12.58 12.10
CA SER A 109 4.21 12.17 11.22
C SER A 109 3.90 10.85 10.50
N VAL A 110 3.33 9.88 11.22
CA VAL A 110 2.91 8.59 10.63
C VAL A 110 1.72 8.78 9.69
N ARG A 111 0.75 9.60 10.07
CA ARG A 111 -0.40 9.95 9.21
C ARG A 111 0.05 10.56 7.90
N THR A 112 0.99 11.50 7.95
CA THR A 112 1.57 12.15 6.76
C THR A 112 2.32 11.14 5.89
N ALA A 113 3.14 10.26 6.48
CA ALA A 113 3.85 9.22 5.74
C ALA A 113 2.89 8.26 5.02
N CYS A 114 1.77 7.89 5.66
CA CYS A 114 0.73 7.08 5.03
C CYS A 114 -0.02 7.84 3.94
N GLY A 115 -0.38 9.11 4.18
CA GLY A 115 -1.08 9.95 3.21
C GLY A 115 -0.29 10.10 1.91
N SER A 116 1.03 10.30 2.01
CA SER A 116 1.90 10.46 0.85
C SER A 116 1.94 9.23 -0.07
N LEU A 117 1.72 8.02 0.45
CA LEU A 117 1.60 6.82 -0.39
C LEU A 117 0.34 6.89 -1.25
N TYR A 118 -0.80 7.14 -0.62
CA TYR A 118 -2.08 7.19 -1.34
C TYR A 118 -2.10 8.32 -2.38
N GLU A 119 -1.52 9.47 -2.06
CA GLU A 119 -1.35 10.58 -3.01
C GLU A 119 -0.52 10.16 -4.23
N LYS A 120 0.60 9.46 -4.03
CA LYS A 120 1.45 8.97 -5.12
C LYS A 120 0.72 7.92 -5.98
N ILE A 121 0.05 6.95 -5.37
CA ILE A 121 -0.71 5.94 -6.12
C ILE A 121 -1.80 6.62 -6.96
N GLN A 122 -2.55 7.55 -6.35
CA GLN A 122 -3.57 8.30 -7.06
C GLN A 122 -3.00 9.13 -8.21
N GLU A 123 -1.82 9.72 -8.04
CA GLU A 123 -1.13 10.46 -9.10
C GLU A 123 -0.73 9.55 -10.27
N ILE A 124 -0.21 8.35 -10.00
CA ILE A 124 0.13 7.36 -11.04
C ILE A 124 -1.13 7.01 -11.85
N TYR A 125 -2.23 6.69 -11.18
CA TYR A 125 -3.51 6.39 -11.84
C TYR A 125 -4.02 7.57 -12.68
N ARG A 126 -4.01 8.77 -12.10
CA ARG A 126 -4.45 9.99 -12.79
C ARG A 126 -3.63 10.28 -14.06
N ASN A 127 -2.31 10.16 -13.97
CA ASN A 127 -1.42 10.42 -15.10
C ASN A 127 -1.67 9.45 -16.26
N LYS A 128 -1.89 8.16 -15.94
CA LYS A 128 -2.24 7.16 -16.96
C LYS A 128 -3.60 7.42 -17.58
N LEU A 129 -4.62 7.75 -16.77
CA LEU A 129 -5.96 8.11 -17.27
C LEU A 129 -5.90 9.31 -18.22
N VAL A 130 -5.12 10.34 -17.89
CA VAL A 130 -4.91 11.49 -18.77
C VAL A 130 -4.24 11.05 -20.07
N ALA A 131 -3.24 10.17 -20.02
CA ALA A 131 -2.58 9.62 -21.20
C ALA A 131 -3.54 8.80 -22.07
N ASP A 132 -4.54 8.14 -21.47
CA ASP A 132 -5.61 7.40 -22.16
C ASP A 132 -6.74 8.32 -22.68
N GLY A 133 -6.63 9.66 -22.51
CA GLY A 133 -7.55 10.64 -23.07
C GLY A 133 -8.64 11.16 -22.12
N PHE A 134 -8.60 10.82 -20.85
CA PHE A 134 -9.53 11.39 -19.85
C PHE A 134 -9.22 12.87 -19.60
N SER A 135 -10.27 13.67 -19.35
CA SER A 135 -10.05 15.04 -18.87
C SER A 135 -9.38 15.03 -17.49
N ASN A 136 -8.67 16.09 -17.12
CA ASN A 136 -8.04 16.20 -15.81
C ASN A 136 -9.03 16.05 -14.65
N GLU A 137 -10.25 16.55 -14.80
CA GLU A 137 -11.31 16.46 -13.80
C GLU A 137 -11.81 15.02 -13.66
N SER A 138 -12.12 14.35 -14.78
CA SER A 138 -12.52 12.95 -14.80
C SER A 138 -11.40 12.05 -14.26
N ALA A 139 -10.15 12.26 -14.70
CA ALA A 139 -9.00 11.49 -14.24
C ALA A 139 -8.79 11.60 -12.72
N SER A 140 -8.99 12.79 -12.13
CA SER A 140 -8.90 12.97 -10.68
C SER A 140 -9.98 12.20 -9.92
N SER A 141 -11.22 12.24 -10.39
CA SER A 141 -12.34 11.54 -9.75
C SER A 141 -12.23 10.02 -9.91
N VAL A 142 -11.86 9.57 -11.11
CA VAL A 142 -11.72 8.15 -11.44
C VAL A 142 -10.51 7.54 -10.72
N SER A 143 -9.38 8.24 -10.64
CA SER A 143 -8.22 7.74 -9.89
C SER A 143 -8.51 7.54 -8.40
N LEU A 144 -9.31 8.43 -7.79
CA LEU A 144 -9.78 8.26 -6.42
C LEU A 144 -10.72 7.05 -6.29
N LEU A 145 -11.65 6.88 -7.24
CA LEU A 145 -12.55 5.72 -7.26
C LEU A 145 -11.77 4.40 -7.39
N MET A 146 -10.77 4.35 -8.27
CA MET A 146 -9.89 3.18 -8.43
C MET A 146 -9.20 2.84 -7.11
N LEU A 147 -8.53 3.81 -6.51
CA LEU A 147 -7.83 3.64 -5.24
C LEU A 147 -8.77 3.15 -4.13
N ALA A 148 -9.89 3.83 -3.92
CA ALA A 148 -10.85 3.49 -2.88
C ALA A 148 -11.49 2.11 -3.09
N SER A 149 -11.76 1.72 -4.35
CA SER A 149 -12.34 0.42 -4.68
C SER A 149 -11.37 -0.72 -4.41
N ILE A 150 -10.11 -0.57 -4.81
CA ILE A 150 -9.07 -1.59 -4.60
C ILE A 150 -8.78 -1.75 -3.09
N GLU A 151 -8.57 -0.64 -2.37
CA GLU A 151 -8.33 -0.65 -0.91
C GLU A 151 -9.51 -1.27 -0.15
N GLY A 152 -10.74 -0.89 -0.49
CA GLY A 152 -11.94 -1.47 0.09
C GLY A 152 -12.07 -2.97 -0.18
N ALA A 153 -11.80 -3.41 -1.41
CA ALA A 153 -11.82 -4.83 -1.77
C ALA A 153 -10.75 -5.63 -1.04
N MET A 154 -9.53 -5.10 -0.90
CA MET A 154 -8.45 -5.73 -0.12
C MET A 154 -8.89 -5.94 1.34
N MET A 155 -9.47 -4.91 1.96
CA MET A 155 -9.95 -4.99 3.35
C MET A 155 -11.06 -6.06 3.50
N LEU A 156 -11.99 -6.12 2.55
CA LEU A 156 -13.05 -7.14 2.52
C LEU A 156 -12.47 -8.55 2.33
N CYS A 157 -11.50 -8.74 1.44
CA CYS A 157 -10.85 -10.04 1.25
C CYS A 157 -10.25 -10.57 2.55
N LEU A 158 -9.58 -9.72 3.31
CA LEU A 158 -8.95 -10.11 4.57
C LEU A 158 -9.98 -10.45 5.66
N THR A 159 -11.04 -9.66 5.76
CA THR A 159 -12.10 -9.91 6.76
C THR A 159 -12.94 -11.14 6.43
N GLN A 160 -13.22 -11.37 5.15
CA GLN A 160 -14.02 -12.51 4.67
C GLN A 160 -13.18 -13.78 4.43
N LYS A 161 -11.85 -13.67 4.45
CA LYS A 161 -10.91 -14.75 4.07
C LYS A 161 -11.24 -15.33 2.68
N SER A 162 -11.57 -14.47 1.74
CA SER A 162 -11.94 -14.80 0.36
C SER A 162 -11.36 -13.76 -0.60
N THR A 163 -10.99 -14.17 -1.81
CA THR A 163 -10.59 -13.29 -2.90
C THR A 163 -11.76 -12.73 -3.72
N ASP A 164 -13.00 -13.12 -3.43
CA ASP A 164 -14.19 -12.74 -4.18
C ASP A 164 -14.40 -11.21 -4.30
N PRO A 165 -14.15 -10.38 -3.25
CA PRO A 165 -14.25 -8.94 -3.40
C PRO A 165 -13.29 -8.38 -4.45
N LEU A 166 -12.03 -8.82 -4.49
CA LEU A 166 -11.07 -8.39 -5.52
C LEU A 166 -11.46 -8.92 -6.90
N LYS A 167 -11.92 -10.18 -7.02
CA LYS A 167 -12.43 -10.74 -8.27
C LYS A 167 -13.63 -9.94 -8.81
N THR A 168 -14.50 -9.48 -7.93
CA THR A 168 -15.63 -8.63 -8.30
C THR A 168 -15.17 -7.29 -8.84
N ILE A 169 -14.21 -6.62 -8.15
CA ILE A 169 -13.66 -5.34 -8.59
C ILE A 169 -12.87 -5.49 -9.89
N ALA A 170 -12.16 -6.60 -10.11
CA ALA A 170 -11.46 -6.90 -11.37
C ALA A 170 -12.39 -6.90 -12.59
N ILE A 171 -13.65 -7.27 -12.42
CA ILE A 171 -14.66 -7.26 -13.48
C ILE A 171 -15.32 -5.89 -13.62
N LEU A 172 -15.68 -5.28 -12.51
CA LEU A 172 -16.50 -4.05 -12.51
C LEU A 172 -15.71 -2.80 -12.83
N LEU A 173 -14.54 -2.63 -12.24
CA LEU A 173 -13.74 -1.41 -12.35
C LEU A 173 -13.31 -1.11 -13.79
N PRO A 174 -12.78 -2.09 -14.58
CA PRO A 174 -12.49 -1.87 -15.99
C PRO A 174 -13.71 -1.47 -16.84
N ASN A 175 -14.92 -1.95 -16.49
CA ASN A 175 -16.15 -1.55 -17.18
C ASN A 175 -16.56 -0.12 -16.86
N VAL A 176 -16.35 0.33 -15.63
CA VAL A 176 -16.55 1.74 -15.25
C VAL A 176 -15.61 2.64 -16.05
N LEU A 177 -14.33 2.23 -16.22
CA LEU A 177 -13.35 3.00 -17.01
C LEU A 177 -13.75 3.18 -18.49
N LYS A 178 -14.51 2.25 -19.05
CA LYS A 178 -15.02 2.38 -20.44
C LYS A 178 -16.15 3.38 -20.62
N SER A 179 -16.82 3.75 -19.55
CA SER A 179 -18.00 4.65 -19.61
C SER A 179 -17.65 6.14 -19.54
N TYR A 180 -16.39 6.46 -19.39
CA TYR A 180 -15.83 7.81 -19.43
C TYR A 180 -15.03 8.05 -20.70
#